data_4f4bf453ec982e517cf14f4ddb12be1b
#
_entry.id   4f4bf453ec982e517cf14f4ddb12be1b
#
_cell.length_a   1.000
_cell.length_b   1.000
_cell.length_c   1.000
_cell.angle_alpha   90.00
_cell.angle_beta   90.00
_cell.angle_gamma   90.00
#
_symmetry.space_group_name_H-M   'P 1'
#
loop_
_entity.id
_entity.type
_entity.pdbx_description
1 polymer ?
#
loop_
_entity_poly.entity_id
_entity_poly.type
_entity_poly.pdbx_seq_one_letter_code
_entity_poly.pdbx_strand_id
1 'polypeptide(L)'
;MRNQNGQITVDFLFAIVLILGFTGLLFVITFTLTVASITQYITFAAARNYVVANMDKPTQEKRGKEKYLELITNPVFKPLYNNGWFKIDAEANVGDHTKIIPGYQAAAQNANTFVGVGTTFVARILDFHIPFFGSTAPDGDGRGAGFKTYLGSYLGREPSAEECLQFTAARWTAIRNLSVSTGSSYGSGTSSSGYHPMTDDGC
;
A
#
# COMPACT_ATOMS: atom_id res chain seq x y z
N MET A 1 -32.85 17.72 -56.16
CA MET A 1 -31.50 17.49 -55.64
C MET A 1 -31.53 17.78 -54.15
N ARG A 2 -31.29 16.79 -53.33
CA ARG A 2 -31.28 16.94 -51.88
C ARG A 2 -30.00 17.69 -51.47
N ASN A 3 -30.15 18.79 -50.77
CA ASN A 3 -29.03 19.65 -50.36
C ASN A 3 -28.23 18.94 -49.29
N GLN A 4 -27.12 18.27 -49.64
CA GLN A 4 -26.29 17.44 -48.75
C GLN A 4 -25.21 18.24 -48.01
N ASN A 5 -25.05 19.53 -48.30
CA ASN A 5 -24.01 20.37 -47.77
C ASN A 5 -24.10 20.57 -46.23
N GLY A 6 -25.34 20.58 -45.67
CA GLY A 6 -25.53 20.69 -44.23
C GLY A 6 -25.18 19.41 -43.44
N GLN A 7 -25.32 18.25 -44.06
CA GLN A 7 -25.07 16.96 -43.41
C GLN A 7 -23.57 16.74 -43.17
N ILE A 8 -22.71 17.11 -44.10
CA ILE A 8 -21.25 16.98 -44.00
C ILE A 8 -20.72 17.83 -42.85
N THR A 9 -21.26 19.04 -42.64
CA THR A 9 -20.87 19.94 -41.56
C THR A 9 -21.22 19.36 -40.19
N VAL A 10 -22.41 18.77 -40.05
CA VAL A 10 -22.87 18.14 -38.82
C VAL A 10 -22.01 16.90 -38.52
N ASP A 11 -21.72 16.04 -39.48
CA ASP A 11 -20.91 14.85 -39.31
C ASP A 11 -19.47 15.22 -38.90
N PHE A 12 -18.93 16.29 -39.48
CA PHE A 12 -17.58 16.81 -39.11
C PHE A 12 -17.56 17.33 -37.67
N LEU A 13 -18.58 18.09 -37.25
CA LEU A 13 -18.66 18.55 -35.85
C LEU A 13 -18.79 17.38 -34.87
N PHE A 14 -19.61 16.40 -35.22
CA PHE A 14 -19.72 15.18 -34.39
C PHE A 14 -18.39 14.44 -34.26
N ALA A 15 -17.66 14.27 -35.35
CA ALA A 15 -16.36 13.63 -35.38
C ALA A 15 -15.34 14.37 -34.48
N ILE A 16 -15.30 15.71 -34.56
CA ILE A 16 -14.39 16.51 -33.70
C ILE A 16 -14.73 16.34 -32.21
N VAL A 17 -16.03 16.46 -31.86
CA VAL A 17 -16.46 16.32 -30.45
C VAL A 17 -16.13 14.94 -29.93
N LEU A 18 -16.34 13.88 -30.74
CA LEU A 18 -16.02 12.52 -30.35
C LEU A 18 -14.51 12.31 -30.16
N ILE A 19 -13.69 12.81 -31.10
CA ILE A 19 -12.23 12.70 -31.02
C ILE A 19 -11.69 13.45 -29.77
N LEU A 20 -12.13 14.69 -29.56
CA LEU A 20 -11.69 15.49 -28.40
C LEU A 20 -12.15 14.85 -27.08
N GLY A 21 -13.40 14.36 -27.02
CA GLY A 21 -13.93 13.69 -25.85
C GLY A 21 -13.16 12.42 -25.51
N PHE A 22 -12.89 11.58 -26.52
CA PHE A 22 -12.15 10.34 -26.34
C PHE A 22 -10.68 10.57 -25.95
N THR A 23 -10.03 11.55 -26.61
CA THR A 23 -8.67 11.96 -26.29
C THR A 23 -8.56 12.49 -24.85
N GLY A 24 -9.50 13.33 -24.44
CA GLY A 24 -9.57 13.84 -23.07
C GLY A 24 -9.76 12.73 -22.04
N LEU A 25 -10.64 11.77 -22.31
CA LEU A 25 -10.87 10.61 -21.43
C LEU A 25 -9.62 9.75 -21.30
N LEU A 26 -8.94 9.44 -22.40
CA LEU A 26 -7.69 8.67 -22.38
C LEU A 26 -6.60 9.40 -21.60
N PHE A 27 -6.49 10.72 -21.77
CA PHE A 27 -5.54 11.54 -21.01
C PHE A 27 -5.80 11.45 -19.51
N VAL A 28 -7.04 11.60 -19.07
CA VAL A 28 -7.43 11.54 -17.65
C VAL A 28 -7.13 10.17 -17.06
N ILE A 29 -7.44 9.08 -17.76
CA ILE A 29 -7.16 7.72 -17.30
C ILE A 29 -5.64 7.51 -17.16
N THR A 30 -4.87 7.86 -18.20
CA THR A 30 -3.42 7.70 -18.19
C THR A 30 -2.77 8.50 -17.08
N PHE A 31 -3.21 9.74 -16.86
CA PHE A 31 -2.71 10.59 -15.79
C PHE A 31 -3.03 10.01 -14.41
N THR A 32 -4.26 9.52 -14.21
CA THR A 32 -4.66 8.85 -12.96
C THR A 32 -3.80 7.62 -12.67
N LEU A 33 -3.56 6.76 -13.67
CA LEU A 33 -2.71 5.58 -13.52
C LEU A 33 -1.26 5.96 -13.21
N THR A 34 -0.74 7.02 -13.80
CA THR A 34 0.60 7.52 -13.51
C THR A 34 0.72 7.97 -12.06
N VAL A 35 -0.24 8.76 -11.56
CA VAL A 35 -0.21 9.22 -10.15
C VAL A 35 -0.45 8.05 -9.19
N ALA A 36 -1.28 7.07 -9.53
CA ALA A 36 -1.45 5.85 -8.75
C ALA A 36 -0.13 5.05 -8.67
N SER A 37 0.61 4.94 -9.77
CA SER A 37 1.92 4.28 -9.80
C SER A 37 2.96 5.01 -8.94
N ILE A 38 2.96 6.35 -8.93
CA ILE A 38 3.80 7.15 -8.04
C ILE A 38 3.41 6.90 -6.57
N THR A 39 2.12 6.87 -6.26
CA THR A 39 1.63 6.57 -4.90
C THR A 39 2.06 5.18 -4.46
N GLN A 40 2.00 4.20 -5.35
CA GLN A 40 2.46 2.85 -5.08
C GLN A 40 3.99 2.79 -4.84
N TYR A 41 4.76 3.58 -5.58
CA TYR A 41 6.19 3.73 -5.30
C TYR A 41 6.46 4.34 -3.92
N ILE A 42 5.68 5.34 -3.50
CA ILE A 42 5.79 5.95 -2.15
C ILE A 42 5.51 4.91 -1.07
N THR A 43 4.44 4.12 -1.20
CA THR A 43 4.13 3.05 -0.24
C THR A 43 5.19 1.95 -0.24
N PHE A 44 5.75 1.61 -1.39
CA PHE A 44 6.84 0.62 -1.50
C PHE A 44 8.12 1.11 -0.81
N ALA A 45 8.53 2.36 -1.05
CA ALA A 45 9.71 2.95 -0.41
C ALA A 45 9.56 3.03 1.12
N ALA A 46 8.35 3.35 1.61
CA ALA A 46 8.03 3.33 3.02
C ALA A 46 8.02 1.91 3.59
N ALA A 47 7.46 0.94 2.87
CA ALA A 47 7.45 -0.47 3.26
C ALA A 47 8.87 -1.05 3.37
N ARG A 48 9.77 -0.70 2.45
CA ARG A 48 11.19 -1.11 2.55
C ARG A 48 11.85 -0.59 3.83
N ASN A 49 11.54 0.63 4.26
CA ASN A 49 12.06 1.16 5.52
C ASN A 49 11.44 0.50 6.76
N TYR A 50 10.19 0.04 6.63
CA TYR A 50 9.52 -0.70 7.69
C TYR A 50 10.08 -2.10 7.91
N VAL A 51 10.39 -2.83 6.84
CA VAL A 51 10.77 -4.26 6.92
C VAL A 51 12.22 -4.47 7.36
N VAL A 52 13.05 -3.46 7.33
CA VAL A 52 14.46 -3.56 7.77
C VAL A 52 14.53 -3.84 9.26
N ALA A 53 15.42 -4.78 9.64
CA ALA A 53 15.66 -5.15 11.03
C ALA A 53 15.97 -3.94 11.94
N ASN A 54 15.42 -3.93 13.14
CA ASN A 54 15.65 -2.90 14.15
C ASN A 54 15.59 -3.52 15.55
N MET A 55 15.78 -2.68 16.59
CA MET A 55 15.75 -3.13 17.98
C MET A 55 14.39 -3.70 18.36
N ASP A 56 13.32 -3.01 17.99
CA ASP A 56 11.94 -3.35 18.32
C ASP A 56 10.97 -3.10 17.16
N LYS A 57 9.81 -3.74 17.19
CA LYS A 57 8.74 -3.58 16.20
C LYS A 57 8.16 -2.15 16.14
N PRO A 58 7.91 -1.44 17.27
CA PRO A 58 7.44 -0.05 17.23
C PRO A 58 8.37 0.90 16.47
N THR A 59 9.68 0.71 16.61
CA THR A 59 10.67 1.51 15.88
C THR A 59 10.65 1.21 14.39
N GLN A 60 10.45 -0.04 13.98
CA GLN A 60 10.23 -0.40 12.57
C GLN A 60 8.99 0.31 12.01
N GLU A 61 7.84 0.24 12.70
CA GLU A 61 6.60 0.92 12.28
C GLU A 61 6.79 2.44 12.17
N LYS A 62 7.49 3.05 13.13
CA LYS A 62 7.80 4.48 13.13
C LYS A 62 8.62 4.89 11.90
N ARG A 63 9.66 4.12 11.55
CA ARG A 63 10.51 4.40 10.37
C ARG A 63 9.74 4.30 9.06
N GLY A 64 8.82 3.34 8.95
CA GLY A 64 7.92 3.25 7.81
C GLY A 64 7.03 4.49 7.65
N LYS A 65 6.43 4.97 8.75
CA LYS A 65 5.61 6.19 8.78
C LYS A 65 6.43 7.45 8.46
N GLU A 66 7.60 7.59 9.05
CA GLU A 66 8.49 8.73 8.80
C GLU A 66 8.90 8.81 7.32
N LYS A 67 9.24 7.66 6.71
CA LYS A 67 9.60 7.64 5.28
C LYS A 67 8.41 7.97 4.38
N TYR A 68 7.21 7.51 4.72
CA TYR A 68 6.00 7.90 4.00
C TYR A 68 5.78 9.42 4.07
N LEU A 69 5.81 10.01 5.27
CA LEU A 69 5.65 11.45 5.48
C LEU A 69 6.71 12.27 4.74
N GLU A 70 7.98 11.85 4.80
CA GLU A 70 9.08 12.47 4.05
C GLU A 70 8.76 12.56 2.56
N LEU A 71 8.26 11.46 1.98
CA LEU A 71 7.97 11.39 0.54
C LEU A 71 6.76 12.23 0.15
N ILE A 72 5.65 12.17 0.90
CA ILE A 72 4.45 12.96 0.56
C ILE A 72 4.64 14.46 0.77
N THR A 73 5.55 14.87 1.66
CA THR A 73 5.91 16.28 1.90
C THR A 73 7.01 16.77 0.98
N ASN A 74 7.68 15.88 0.25
CA ASN A 74 8.73 16.25 -0.70
C ASN A 74 8.21 17.22 -1.76
N PRO A 75 8.96 18.31 -2.07
CA PRO A 75 8.55 19.30 -3.07
C PRO A 75 8.21 18.72 -4.46
N VAL A 76 8.75 17.56 -4.81
CA VAL A 76 8.46 16.89 -6.10
C VAL A 76 7.09 16.23 -6.10
N PHE A 77 6.69 15.56 -5.01
CA PHE A 77 5.45 14.79 -4.95
C PHE A 77 4.27 15.58 -4.37
N LYS A 78 4.54 16.49 -3.45
CA LYS A 78 3.51 17.29 -2.78
C LYS A 78 2.53 18.01 -3.73
N PRO A 79 2.94 18.60 -4.87
CA PRO A 79 2.02 19.25 -5.80
C PRO A 79 1.00 18.30 -6.42
N LEU A 80 1.30 17.01 -6.55
CA LEU A 80 0.38 16.02 -7.11
C LEU A 80 -0.88 15.84 -6.25
N TYR A 81 -0.74 16.00 -4.92
CA TYR A 81 -1.83 15.75 -3.97
C TYR A 81 -2.48 17.03 -3.44
N ASN A 82 -1.88 18.20 -3.71
CA ASN A 82 -2.41 19.49 -3.25
C ASN A 82 -3.25 20.22 -4.31
N ASN A 83 -3.34 19.69 -5.54
CA ASN A 83 -4.07 20.32 -6.63
C ASN A 83 -5.59 20.08 -6.60
N GLY A 84 -6.07 19.25 -5.66
CA GLY A 84 -7.49 18.91 -5.53
C GLY A 84 -7.97 17.78 -6.45
N TRP A 85 -7.17 17.35 -7.45
CA TRP A 85 -7.51 16.25 -8.36
C TRP A 85 -7.22 14.88 -7.76
N PHE A 86 -6.16 14.81 -6.97
CA PHE A 86 -5.77 13.60 -6.27
C PHE A 86 -5.61 13.88 -4.79
N LYS A 87 -5.92 12.87 -3.98
CA LYS A 87 -5.72 12.92 -2.53
C LYS A 87 -5.23 11.58 -2.03
N ILE A 88 -4.34 11.61 -1.05
CA ILE A 88 -3.90 10.47 -0.28
C ILE A 88 -4.05 10.75 1.22
N ASP A 89 -4.03 9.72 2.03
CA ASP A 89 -4.08 9.90 3.47
C ASP A 89 -2.81 10.60 3.97
N ALA A 90 -2.96 11.49 4.95
CA ALA A 90 -1.84 12.21 5.57
C ALA A 90 -0.92 11.27 6.35
N GLU A 91 -1.48 10.17 6.86
CA GLU A 91 -0.74 9.12 7.55
C GLU A 91 -0.97 7.79 6.84
N ALA A 92 0.10 7.02 6.66
CA ALA A 92 -0.01 5.67 6.12
C ALA A 92 -0.40 4.68 7.21
N ASN A 93 -1.18 3.66 6.83
CA ASN A 93 -1.37 2.48 7.64
C ASN A 93 -0.12 1.61 7.53
N VAL A 94 0.54 1.35 8.66
CA VAL A 94 1.76 0.55 8.73
C VAL A 94 1.51 -0.62 9.67
N GLY A 95 1.89 -1.81 9.25
CA GLY A 95 1.74 -3.01 10.06
C GLY A 95 1.54 -4.28 9.26
N ASP A 96 0.85 -5.24 9.88
CA ASP A 96 0.43 -6.47 9.24
C ASP A 96 -0.75 -6.25 8.28
N HIS A 97 -1.06 -7.27 7.49
CA HIS A 97 -2.12 -7.19 6.48
C HIS A 97 -3.50 -6.86 7.06
N THR A 98 -3.76 -7.15 8.34
CA THR A 98 -5.05 -6.84 8.98
C THR A 98 -5.22 -5.34 9.20
N LYS A 99 -4.12 -4.62 9.46
CA LYS A 99 -4.11 -3.16 9.59
C LYS A 99 -4.13 -2.44 8.24
N ILE A 100 -3.60 -3.09 7.20
CA ILE A 100 -3.32 -2.46 5.92
C ILE A 100 -4.46 -2.68 4.92
N ILE A 101 -5.13 -3.84 4.92
CA ILE A 101 -6.25 -4.11 4.00
C ILE A 101 -7.57 -3.93 4.73
N PRO A 102 -8.33 -2.86 4.41
CA PRO A 102 -9.65 -2.68 5.01
C PRO A 102 -10.57 -3.89 4.74
N GLY A 103 -11.12 -4.49 5.80
CA GLY A 103 -12.04 -5.61 5.69
C GLY A 103 -11.41 -6.99 5.47
N TYR A 104 -10.08 -7.09 5.42
CA TYR A 104 -9.40 -8.38 5.36
C TYR A 104 -9.33 -9.02 6.76
N GLN A 105 -10.07 -10.10 6.93
CA GLN A 105 -9.98 -10.93 8.14
C GLN A 105 -9.04 -12.10 7.85
N ALA A 106 -7.81 -11.99 8.27
CA ALA A 106 -6.88 -13.11 8.19
C ALA A 106 -7.29 -14.19 9.20
N ALA A 107 -7.24 -15.44 8.77
CA ALA A 107 -7.13 -16.55 9.72
C ALA A 107 -5.89 -16.30 10.60
N ALA A 108 -6.10 -16.23 11.90
CA ALA A 108 -5.18 -15.69 12.91
C ALA A 108 -3.77 -16.34 13.01
N GLN A 109 -3.45 -17.33 12.19
CA GLN A 109 -2.27 -18.17 12.37
C GLN A 109 -1.02 -17.71 11.62
N ASN A 110 -1.11 -16.75 10.68
CA ASN A 110 0.05 -16.29 9.90
C ASN A 110 0.13 -14.77 9.81
N ALA A 111 -0.24 -14.06 10.86
CA ALA A 111 -0.33 -12.60 10.88
C ALA A 111 1.00 -11.85 10.63
N ASN A 112 2.14 -12.54 10.66
CA ASN A 112 3.45 -11.91 10.54
C ASN A 112 4.15 -12.15 9.20
N THR A 113 3.56 -12.94 8.29
CA THR A 113 4.24 -13.35 7.06
C THR A 113 4.39 -12.20 6.06
N PHE A 114 3.39 -11.33 5.97
CA PHE A 114 3.44 -10.16 5.11
C PHE A 114 3.04 -8.92 5.90
N VAL A 115 3.92 -7.97 5.87
CA VAL A 115 3.74 -6.65 6.48
C VAL A 115 3.97 -5.58 5.44
N GLY A 116 3.52 -4.38 5.67
CA GLY A 116 3.73 -3.34 4.68
C GLY A 116 3.19 -1.98 5.11
N VAL A 117 3.03 -1.15 4.10
CA VAL A 117 2.53 0.20 4.21
C VAL A 117 1.45 0.41 3.16
N GLY A 118 0.33 0.99 3.57
CA GLY A 118 -0.77 1.28 2.67
C GLY A 118 -1.41 2.63 2.95
N THR A 119 -2.05 3.17 1.93
CA THR A 119 -2.76 4.45 1.96
C THR A 119 -3.99 4.42 1.08
N THR A 120 -4.97 5.24 1.39
CA THR A 120 -6.13 5.45 0.52
C THR A 120 -5.77 6.47 -0.55
N PHE A 121 -5.94 6.12 -1.81
CA PHE A 121 -5.81 7.00 -2.96
C PHE A 121 -7.18 7.40 -3.47
N VAL A 122 -7.40 8.69 -3.68
CA VAL A 122 -8.65 9.25 -4.20
C VAL A 122 -8.36 10.07 -5.46
N ALA A 123 -8.99 9.68 -6.57
CA ALA A 123 -8.91 10.40 -7.84
C ALA A 123 -10.23 11.12 -8.12
N ARG A 124 -10.24 12.44 -7.97
CA ARG A 124 -11.40 13.29 -8.24
C ARG A 124 -11.48 13.77 -9.69
N ILE A 125 -10.39 13.67 -10.43
CA ILE A 125 -10.35 14.02 -11.85
C ILE A 125 -11.29 13.16 -12.69
N LEU A 126 -11.73 12.01 -12.17
CA LEU A 126 -12.70 11.11 -12.79
C LEU A 126 -14.16 11.45 -12.44
N ASP A 127 -14.38 12.48 -11.63
CA ASP A 127 -15.73 12.94 -11.31
C ASP A 127 -16.25 13.84 -12.43
N PHE A 128 -17.07 13.28 -13.28
CA PHE A 128 -17.72 14.01 -14.37
C PHE A 128 -19.22 14.21 -14.07
N HIS A 129 -19.68 15.41 -14.27
CA HIS A 129 -21.09 15.71 -14.32
C HIS A 129 -21.46 16.09 -15.76
N ILE A 130 -22.21 15.22 -16.42
CA ILE A 130 -22.69 15.48 -17.78
C ILE A 130 -24.16 15.90 -17.66
N PRO A 131 -24.49 17.16 -18.03
CA PRO A 131 -25.89 17.61 -18.06
C PRO A 131 -26.76 16.60 -18.82
N PHE A 132 -27.90 16.24 -18.30
CA PHE A 132 -28.87 15.27 -18.81
C PHE A 132 -28.48 13.78 -18.72
N PHE A 133 -27.21 13.41 -18.55
CA PHE A 133 -26.76 12.03 -18.49
C PHE A 133 -26.40 11.58 -17.08
N GLY A 134 -26.29 12.52 -16.13
CA GLY A 134 -25.97 12.21 -14.75
C GLY A 134 -24.52 12.48 -14.33
N SER A 135 -24.15 12.03 -13.14
CA SER A 135 -22.83 12.22 -12.55
C SER A 135 -22.18 10.86 -12.26
N THR A 136 -20.87 10.76 -12.43
CA THR A 136 -20.09 9.61 -11.96
C THR A 136 -19.86 9.66 -10.45
N ALA A 137 -20.18 10.78 -9.80
CA ALA A 137 -20.10 10.95 -8.36
C ALA A 137 -21.32 10.30 -7.69
N PRO A 138 -21.13 9.42 -6.67
CA PRO A 138 -22.21 8.71 -5.99
C PRO A 138 -23.11 9.61 -5.13
N ASP A 139 -22.63 10.80 -4.72
CA ASP A 139 -23.34 11.71 -3.83
C ASP A 139 -23.80 12.96 -4.58
N GLY A 140 -25.10 13.28 -4.47
CA GLY A 140 -25.81 14.32 -5.21
C GLY A 140 -25.33 15.78 -5.07
N ASP A 141 -24.23 16.05 -4.37
CA ASP A 141 -23.67 17.39 -4.13
C ASP A 141 -22.81 17.94 -5.29
N GLY A 142 -22.69 17.23 -6.39
CA GLY A 142 -21.87 17.66 -7.54
C GLY A 142 -20.35 17.71 -7.26
N ARG A 143 -19.96 17.43 -6.04
CA ARG A 143 -18.56 17.27 -5.60
C ARG A 143 -18.37 15.85 -5.10
N GLY A 144 -18.30 14.90 -6.01
CA GLY A 144 -18.20 13.50 -5.66
C GLY A 144 -17.01 13.15 -4.78
N ALA A 145 -17.16 12.05 -4.06
CA ALA A 145 -16.10 11.50 -3.22
C ALA A 145 -14.84 11.09 -4.02
N GLY A 146 -14.91 11.10 -5.35
CA GLY A 146 -13.87 10.63 -6.24
C GLY A 146 -13.82 9.10 -6.34
N PHE A 147 -13.09 8.60 -7.31
CA PHE A 147 -12.74 7.19 -7.36
C PHE A 147 -11.75 6.88 -6.23
N LYS A 148 -12.18 6.04 -5.29
CA LYS A 148 -11.41 5.70 -4.09
C LYS A 148 -10.89 4.28 -4.22
N THR A 149 -9.58 4.11 -4.05
CA THR A 149 -8.92 2.80 -3.99
C THR A 149 -7.88 2.76 -2.89
N TYR A 150 -7.58 1.57 -2.42
CA TYR A 150 -6.52 1.36 -1.45
C TYR A 150 -5.26 0.87 -2.17
N LEU A 151 -4.15 1.57 -1.95
CA LEU A 151 -2.84 1.24 -2.51
C LEU A 151 -1.91 0.84 -1.37
N GLY A 152 -1.26 -0.32 -1.50
CA GLY A 152 -0.34 -0.80 -0.48
C GLY A 152 0.78 -1.66 -1.07
N SER A 153 1.87 -1.72 -0.34
CA SER A 153 3.03 -2.55 -0.66
C SER A 153 3.33 -3.47 0.51
N TYR A 154 3.45 -4.76 0.22
CA TYR A 154 3.67 -5.83 1.20
C TYR A 154 5.02 -6.47 0.93
N LEU A 155 5.79 -6.67 1.99
CA LEU A 155 7.11 -7.28 1.91
C LEU A 155 7.27 -8.28 3.07
N GLY A 156 8.18 -9.24 2.92
CA GLY A 156 8.65 -10.04 4.04
C GLY A 156 9.40 -9.14 5.02
N ARG A 157 9.06 -9.21 6.30
CA ARG A 157 9.69 -8.40 7.35
C ARG A 157 10.85 -9.18 7.97
N GLU A 158 11.97 -8.50 8.13
CA GLU A 158 13.04 -9.00 8.99
C GLU A 158 12.62 -8.88 10.46
N PRO A 159 12.87 -9.91 11.28
CA PRO A 159 12.56 -9.86 12.69
C PRO A 159 13.35 -8.76 13.40
N SER A 160 12.80 -8.21 14.48
CA SER A 160 13.54 -7.30 15.34
C SER A 160 14.51 -8.06 16.25
N ALA A 161 15.50 -7.36 16.80
CA ALA A 161 16.45 -7.95 17.75
C ALA A 161 15.74 -8.57 18.96
N GLU A 162 14.68 -7.94 19.44
CA GLU A 162 13.86 -8.46 20.53
C GLU A 162 13.13 -9.76 20.15
N GLU A 163 12.54 -9.81 18.96
CA GLU A 163 11.88 -11.02 18.44
C GLU A 163 12.87 -12.17 18.26
N CYS A 164 14.08 -11.88 17.77
CA CYS A 164 15.15 -12.86 17.65
C CYS A 164 15.57 -13.44 19.00
N LEU A 165 15.72 -12.62 20.03
CA LEU A 165 16.03 -13.09 21.37
C LEU A 165 14.93 -14.00 21.92
N GLN A 166 13.66 -13.62 21.73
CA GLN A 166 12.51 -14.43 22.17
C GLN A 166 12.43 -15.76 21.40
N PHE A 167 12.64 -15.73 20.09
CA PHE A 167 12.66 -16.92 19.25
C PHE A 167 13.76 -17.89 19.65
N THR A 168 14.98 -17.39 19.84
CA THR A 168 16.14 -18.18 20.26
C THR A 168 15.90 -18.82 21.63
N ALA A 169 15.34 -18.07 22.59
CA ALA A 169 15.01 -18.58 23.92
C ALA A 169 13.92 -19.67 23.87
N ALA A 170 12.87 -19.46 23.06
CA ALA A 170 11.79 -20.43 22.86
C ALA A 170 12.31 -21.72 22.21
N ARG A 171 13.15 -21.60 21.19
CA ARG A 171 13.78 -22.73 20.50
C ARG A 171 14.69 -23.53 21.43
N TRP A 172 15.49 -22.87 22.25
CA TRP A 172 16.30 -23.51 23.27
C TRP A 172 15.44 -24.29 24.28
N THR A 173 14.35 -23.69 24.74
CA THR A 173 13.40 -24.35 25.64
C THR A 173 12.77 -25.59 25.01
N ALA A 174 12.40 -25.52 23.74
CA ALA A 174 11.86 -26.66 22.99
C ALA A 174 12.89 -27.81 22.88
N ILE A 175 14.17 -27.50 22.60
CA ILE A 175 15.26 -28.48 22.54
C ILE A 175 15.45 -29.17 23.90
N ARG A 176 15.45 -28.40 24.98
CA ARG A 176 15.58 -28.97 26.35
C ARG A 176 14.40 -29.89 26.69
N ASN A 177 13.20 -29.53 26.30
CA ASN A 177 12.01 -30.38 26.54
C ASN A 177 12.08 -31.69 25.76
N LEU A 178 12.62 -31.69 24.54
CA LEU A 178 12.89 -32.91 23.78
C LEU A 178 13.90 -33.81 24.49
N SER A 179 14.98 -33.26 25.04
CA SER A 179 16.00 -34.02 25.76
C SER A 179 15.43 -34.70 27.00
N VAL A 180 14.54 -34.04 27.71
CA VAL A 180 13.85 -34.62 28.88
C VAL A 180 12.95 -35.77 28.46
N SER A 181 12.21 -35.66 27.37
CA SER A 181 11.31 -36.73 26.89
C SER A 181 12.04 -37.96 26.36
N THR A 182 13.27 -37.80 25.87
CA THR A 182 14.12 -38.90 25.35
C THR A 182 15.08 -39.50 26.37
N GLY A 183 15.09 -38.98 27.61
CA GLY A 183 16.00 -39.44 28.68
C GLY A 183 17.47 -39.07 28.46
N SER A 184 17.79 -38.26 27.44
CA SER A 184 19.14 -37.77 27.15
C SER A 184 19.33 -36.34 27.67
N SER A 185 20.46 -36.09 28.32
CA SER A 185 20.74 -34.81 28.97
C SER A 185 21.46 -33.82 28.05
N TYR A 186 20.84 -33.52 26.91
CA TYR A 186 21.34 -32.47 26.04
C TYR A 186 21.16 -31.10 26.72
N GLY A 187 22.22 -30.36 26.90
CA GLY A 187 22.17 -28.98 27.35
C GLY A 187 21.87 -28.74 28.81
N SER A 188 22.07 -29.75 29.68
CA SER A 188 22.09 -29.51 31.14
C SER A 188 23.26 -28.57 31.50
N GLY A 189 22.97 -27.38 31.95
CA GLY A 189 23.97 -26.39 32.39
C GLY A 189 24.27 -25.25 31.39
N THR A 190 23.72 -25.26 30.16
CA THR A 190 23.88 -24.16 29.22
C THR A 190 22.69 -23.20 29.29
N SER A 191 22.97 -21.90 29.31
CA SER A 191 21.96 -20.85 29.24
C SER A 191 21.48 -20.65 27.79
N SER A 192 20.26 -20.13 27.60
CA SER A 192 19.74 -19.75 26.28
C SER A 192 20.63 -18.69 25.57
N SER A 193 21.41 -17.92 26.33
CA SER A 193 22.33 -16.91 25.79
C SER A 193 23.54 -17.49 25.06
N GLY A 194 23.86 -18.76 25.28
CA GLY A 194 24.94 -19.46 24.59
C GLY A 194 24.48 -20.31 23.39
N TYR A 195 23.20 -20.33 23.12
CA TYR A 195 22.65 -21.06 21.97
C TYR A 195 22.68 -20.19 20.70
N HIS A 196 23.45 -20.65 19.73
CA HIS A 196 23.49 -20.04 18.40
C HIS A 196 22.94 -21.06 17.38
N PRO A 197 21.90 -20.73 16.65
CA PRO A 197 21.39 -21.61 15.59
C PRO A 197 22.45 -21.79 14.49
N MET A 198 22.54 -22.99 13.94
CA MET A 198 23.51 -23.29 12.87
C MET A 198 23.00 -22.86 11.48
N THR A 199 21.75 -22.49 11.37
CA THR A 199 21.11 -22.04 10.12
C THR A 199 20.73 -20.57 10.25
N ASP A 200 20.98 -19.80 9.18
CA ASP A 200 20.51 -18.44 9.07
C ASP A 200 19.00 -18.48 8.79
N ASP A 201 18.20 -18.29 9.83
CA ASP A 201 16.74 -18.22 9.79
C ASP A 201 16.22 -16.78 9.92
N GLY A 202 17.08 -15.80 9.68
CA GLY A 202 16.79 -14.37 9.80
C GLY A 202 17.04 -13.83 11.22
N CYS A 203 17.47 -14.67 12.11
CA CYS A 203 17.95 -14.36 13.44
C CYS A 203 19.38 -14.90 13.67
#